data_390a929b91f4da53da9bf81529a3c9e0
#
_entry.id   390a929b91f4da53da9bf81529a3c9e0
#
_cell.length_a   1.000
_cell.length_b   1.000
_cell.length_c   1.000
_cell.angle_alpha   90.00
_cell.angle_beta   90.00
_cell.angle_gamma   90.00
#
_symmetry.space_group_name_H-M   'P 1'
#
loop_
_entity.id
_entity.type
_entity.pdbx_description
1 polymer ?
#
loop_
_entity_poly.entity_id
_entity_poly.type
_entity_poly.pdbx_seq_one_letter_code
_entity_poly.pdbx_strand_id
1 'polypeptide(L)'
;MNQLFKVALLQYPIAWADKETNLRETTKRIATLAGKADVALLPEMFSTGFCTDRPELAETMDGETMKTLQAAANQYDIAIAGSFICCDEEGLKNRGFLVRPHAEVQVQDKRHLYAHGGEDRFFTAGQARQVFEYKGVRMQMLV
;
A
#
# COMPACT_ATOMS: atom_id res chain seq x y z
N MET A 1 -4.48 1.44 31.02
CA MET A 1 -3.11 1.53 30.46
C MET A 1 -3.21 1.98 29.00
N ASN A 2 -2.48 2.98 28.62
CA ASN A 2 -2.35 3.34 27.21
C ASN A 2 -1.54 2.24 26.52
N GLN A 3 -2.21 1.44 25.70
CA GLN A 3 -1.53 0.48 24.84
C GLN A 3 -0.77 1.27 23.76
N LEU A 4 0.54 1.04 23.65
CA LEU A 4 1.35 1.65 22.61
C LEU A 4 0.95 1.09 21.24
N PHE A 5 0.63 1.97 20.30
CA PHE A 5 0.41 1.60 18.90
C PHE A 5 1.76 1.57 18.18
N LYS A 6 2.15 0.43 17.66
CA LYS A 6 3.48 0.18 17.08
C LYS A 6 3.43 0.16 15.55
N VAL A 7 4.19 1.03 14.92
CA VAL A 7 4.35 1.09 13.47
C VAL A 7 5.75 0.64 13.09
N ALA A 8 5.86 -0.36 12.21
CA ALA A 8 7.12 -0.78 11.63
C ALA A 8 7.28 -0.12 10.25
N LEU A 9 8.32 0.68 10.08
CA LEU A 9 8.69 1.27 8.79
C LEU A 9 9.58 0.29 8.03
N LEU A 10 9.13 -0.18 6.87
CA LEU A 10 9.90 -1.08 6.02
C LEU A 10 10.53 -0.28 4.88
N GLN A 11 11.85 -0.14 4.93
CA GLN A 11 12.65 0.48 3.87
C GLN A 11 13.63 -0.55 3.31
N TYR A 12 13.45 -0.90 2.03
CA TYR A 12 14.26 -1.91 1.35
C TYR A 12 14.30 -1.65 -0.15
N PRO A 13 15.29 -2.19 -0.87
CA PRO A 13 15.33 -2.11 -2.33
C PRO A 13 14.12 -2.78 -2.95
N ILE A 14 13.49 -2.10 -3.91
CA ILE A 14 12.37 -2.63 -4.70
C ILE A 14 12.94 -3.11 -6.03
N ALA A 15 12.59 -4.33 -6.44
CA ALA A 15 12.91 -4.84 -7.76
C ALA A 15 12.05 -4.10 -8.81
N TRP A 16 12.72 -3.41 -9.75
CA TRP A 16 12.03 -2.56 -10.72
C TRP A 16 11.12 -3.37 -11.63
N ALA A 17 9.83 -3.00 -11.66
CA ALA A 17 8.79 -3.62 -12.46
C ALA A 17 8.59 -5.15 -12.25
N ASP A 18 9.08 -5.69 -11.14
CA ASP A 18 9.01 -7.13 -10.81
C ASP A 18 8.09 -7.37 -9.61
N LYS A 19 6.79 -7.45 -9.90
CA LYS A 19 5.75 -7.66 -8.86
C LYS A 19 5.94 -8.95 -8.08
N GLU A 20 6.24 -10.03 -8.76
CA GLU A 20 6.38 -11.34 -8.12
C GLU A 20 7.47 -11.32 -7.04
N THR A 21 8.65 -10.82 -7.40
CA THR A 21 9.76 -10.67 -6.46
C THR A 21 9.37 -9.73 -5.31
N ASN A 22 8.78 -8.57 -5.62
CA ASN A 22 8.43 -7.58 -4.59
C ASN A 22 7.37 -8.12 -3.61
N LEU A 23 6.34 -8.79 -4.09
CA LEU A 23 5.31 -9.39 -3.23
C LEU A 23 5.89 -10.48 -2.33
N ARG A 24 6.73 -11.36 -2.89
CA ARG A 24 7.41 -12.41 -2.13
C ARG A 24 8.30 -11.83 -1.02
N GLU A 25 9.14 -10.87 -1.34
CA GLU A 25 10.07 -10.26 -0.40
C GLU A 25 9.34 -9.42 0.66
N THR A 26 8.26 -8.73 0.28
CA THR A 26 7.39 -8.00 1.21
C THR A 26 6.73 -8.95 2.21
N THR A 27 6.15 -10.03 1.73
CA THR A 27 5.47 -11.01 2.60
C THR A 27 6.44 -11.64 3.61
N LYS A 28 7.67 -11.96 3.19
CA LYS A 28 8.70 -12.45 4.12
C LYS A 28 9.01 -11.44 5.23
N ARG A 29 9.11 -10.15 4.90
CA ARG A 29 9.36 -9.10 5.89
C ARG A 29 8.19 -8.94 6.85
N ILE A 30 6.96 -8.93 6.33
CA ILE A 30 5.75 -8.83 7.16
C ILE A 30 5.69 -10.00 8.16
N ALA A 31 6.03 -11.21 7.73
CA ALA A 31 6.06 -12.39 8.61
C ALA A 31 6.98 -12.20 9.84
N THR A 32 8.08 -11.47 9.69
CA THR A 32 9.00 -11.18 10.82
C THR A 32 8.44 -10.21 11.86
N LEU A 33 7.36 -9.51 11.51
CA LEU A 33 6.73 -8.48 12.35
C LEU A 33 5.52 -9.02 13.13
N ALA A 34 5.12 -10.26 12.90
CA ALA A 34 4.00 -10.88 13.61
C ALA A 34 4.18 -10.77 15.13
N GLY A 35 3.18 -10.20 15.81
CA GLY A 35 3.20 -9.95 17.25
C GLY A 35 4.15 -8.83 17.72
N LYS A 36 4.86 -8.15 16.81
CA LYS A 36 5.82 -7.09 17.16
C LYS A 36 5.35 -5.69 16.79
N ALA A 37 4.48 -5.56 15.79
CA ALA A 37 3.94 -4.29 15.33
C ALA A 37 2.44 -4.40 15.05
N ASP A 38 1.74 -3.28 15.11
CA ASP A 38 0.32 -3.18 14.75
C ASP A 38 0.16 -2.90 13.26
N VAL A 39 1.06 -2.10 12.69
CA VAL A 39 1.07 -1.75 11.26
C VAL A 39 2.47 -1.91 10.68
N ALA A 40 2.57 -2.55 9.51
CA ALA A 40 3.72 -2.52 8.62
C ALA A 40 3.50 -1.46 7.55
N LEU A 41 4.36 -0.43 7.49
CA LEU A 41 4.32 0.61 6.46
C LEU A 41 5.34 0.30 5.37
N LEU A 42 4.84 0.04 4.15
CA LEU A 42 5.61 -0.28 2.96
C LEU A 42 6.04 0.99 2.21
N PRO A 43 7.05 0.91 1.34
CA PRO A 43 7.40 2.01 0.44
C PRO A 43 6.27 2.37 -0.54
N GLU A 44 6.30 3.60 -1.04
CA GLU A 44 5.44 4.04 -2.16
C GLU A 44 5.65 3.12 -3.36
N MET A 45 4.54 2.72 -4.03
CA MET A 45 4.56 1.80 -5.18
C MET A 45 5.41 0.54 -4.94
N PHE A 46 5.24 -0.06 -3.76
CA PHE A 46 6.11 -1.13 -3.26
C PHE A 46 6.17 -2.37 -4.17
N SER A 47 5.11 -2.63 -4.94
CA SER A 47 5.02 -3.83 -5.78
C SER A 47 5.74 -3.70 -7.12
N THR A 48 6.01 -2.47 -7.57
CA THR A 48 6.59 -2.22 -8.90
C THR A 48 7.83 -1.31 -8.90
N GLY A 49 8.00 -0.50 -7.85
CA GLY A 49 8.79 0.72 -7.92
C GLY A 49 8.01 1.86 -8.58
N PHE A 50 8.58 3.05 -8.59
CA PHE A 50 7.94 4.26 -9.13
C PHE A 50 7.92 4.26 -10.67
N CYS A 51 7.25 3.24 -11.24
CA CYS A 51 7.11 3.00 -12.68
C CYS A 51 5.94 3.80 -13.27
N THR A 52 6.09 5.11 -13.38
CA THR A 52 4.98 6.00 -13.80
C THR A 52 4.60 5.87 -15.28
N ASP A 53 5.48 5.33 -16.10
CA ASP A 53 5.32 5.16 -17.55
C ASP A 53 4.96 3.71 -17.96
N ARG A 54 4.58 2.87 -17.00
CA ARG A 54 4.29 1.45 -17.20
C ARG A 54 2.84 1.11 -16.80
N PRO A 55 1.83 1.60 -17.57
CA PRO A 55 0.41 1.39 -17.23
C PRO A 55 0.00 -0.09 -17.20
N GLU A 56 0.72 -0.95 -17.94
CA GLU A 56 0.47 -2.39 -17.93
C GLU A 56 0.75 -3.07 -16.59
N LEU A 57 1.46 -2.40 -15.67
CA LEU A 57 1.69 -2.91 -14.31
C LEU A 57 0.53 -2.64 -13.36
N ALA A 58 -0.45 -1.86 -13.77
CA ALA A 58 -1.61 -1.54 -12.94
C ALA A 58 -2.47 -2.77 -12.65
N GLU A 59 -3.06 -2.79 -11.48
CA GLU A 59 -4.01 -3.81 -11.05
C GLU A 59 -5.29 -3.17 -10.55
N THR A 60 -6.38 -3.91 -10.61
CA THR A 60 -7.60 -3.54 -9.89
C THR A 60 -7.48 -3.89 -8.39
N MET A 61 -8.45 -3.47 -7.59
CA MET A 61 -8.51 -3.85 -6.16
C MET A 61 -8.66 -5.35 -5.92
N ASP A 62 -9.08 -6.12 -6.95
CA ASP A 62 -9.19 -7.59 -6.90
C ASP A 62 -7.93 -8.29 -7.43
N GLY A 63 -6.86 -7.54 -7.70
CA GLY A 63 -5.61 -8.07 -8.24
C GLY A 63 -4.78 -8.85 -7.22
N GLU A 64 -3.67 -9.38 -7.70
CA GLU A 64 -2.76 -10.22 -6.93
C GLU A 64 -2.15 -9.48 -5.74
N THR A 65 -1.79 -8.21 -5.93
CA THR A 65 -1.21 -7.38 -4.86
C THR A 65 -2.14 -7.32 -3.64
N MET A 66 -3.40 -6.94 -3.83
CA MET A 66 -4.35 -6.82 -2.72
C MET A 66 -4.69 -8.17 -2.10
N LYS A 67 -4.84 -9.22 -2.89
CA LYS A 67 -5.07 -10.58 -2.39
C LYS A 67 -3.91 -11.09 -1.53
N THR A 68 -2.69 -10.88 -1.98
CA THR A 68 -1.48 -11.27 -1.25
C THR A 68 -1.37 -10.52 0.07
N LEU A 69 -1.60 -9.21 0.07
CA LEU A 69 -1.53 -8.40 1.29
C LEU A 69 -2.65 -8.76 2.27
N GLN A 70 -3.87 -8.99 1.79
CA GLN A 70 -4.99 -9.40 2.66
C GLN A 70 -4.72 -10.76 3.31
N ALA A 71 -4.18 -11.71 2.55
CA ALA A 71 -3.79 -13.01 3.09
C ALA A 71 -2.71 -12.87 4.17
N ALA A 72 -1.68 -12.05 3.92
CA ALA A 72 -0.62 -11.78 4.88
C ALA A 72 -1.14 -11.06 6.14
N ALA A 73 -1.99 -10.05 5.99
CA ALA A 73 -2.60 -9.35 7.12
C ALA A 73 -3.40 -10.30 8.01
N ASN A 74 -4.20 -11.18 7.40
CA ASN A 74 -4.99 -12.17 8.12
C ASN A 74 -4.10 -13.21 8.83
N GLN A 75 -3.08 -13.70 8.14
CA GLN A 75 -2.19 -14.74 8.65
C GLN A 75 -1.34 -14.27 9.83
N TYR A 76 -0.84 -13.04 9.77
CA TYR A 76 0.12 -12.50 10.74
C TYR A 76 -0.51 -11.53 11.74
N ASP A 77 -1.82 -11.32 11.66
CA ASP A 77 -2.60 -10.38 12.50
C ASP A 77 -1.95 -8.99 12.60
N ILE A 78 -1.60 -8.43 11.44
CA ILE A 78 -0.94 -7.12 11.30
C ILE A 78 -1.61 -6.32 10.18
N ALA A 79 -1.86 -5.03 10.41
CA ALA A 79 -2.28 -4.16 9.32
C ALA A 79 -1.10 -3.80 8.42
N ILE A 80 -1.36 -3.59 7.14
CA ILE A 80 -0.33 -3.30 6.13
C ILE A 80 -0.76 -2.04 5.38
N ALA A 81 0.12 -1.04 5.37
CA ALA A 81 -0.10 0.22 4.67
C ALA A 81 0.99 0.46 3.62
N GLY A 82 0.64 1.11 2.53
CA GLY A 82 1.56 1.41 1.43
C GLY A 82 0.80 1.99 0.25
N SER A 83 1.41 1.98 -0.93
CA SER A 83 0.71 2.32 -2.18
C SER A 83 1.11 1.41 -3.33
N PHE A 84 0.26 1.35 -4.35
CA PHE A 84 0.49 0.58 -5.56
C PHE A 84 -0.18 1.24 -6.78
N ILE A 85 0.16 0.81 -7.99
CA ILE A 85 -0.47 1.28 -9.21
C ILE A 85 -1.81 0.56 -9.35
N CYS A 86 -2.90 1.30 -9.13
CA CYS A 86 -4.26 0.81 -9.26
C CYS A 86 -4.92 1.37 -10.51
N CYS A 87 -5.75 0.60 -11.18
CA CYS A 87 -6.64 1.08 -12.23
C CYS A 87 -8.11 0.88 -11.84
N ASP A 88 -8.90 1.87 -12.13
CA ASP A 88 -10.36 1.84 -11.99
C ASP A 88 -11.02 2.58 -13.17
N GLU A 89 -12.32 2.83 -13.10
CA GLU A 89 -13.09 3.49 -14.16
C GLU A 89 -12.61 4.93 -14.45
N GLU A 90 -11.96 5.57 -13.50
CA GLU A 90 -11.42 6.93 -13.63
C GLU A 90 -9.98 6.96 -14.17
N GLY A 91 -9.32 5.82 -14.31
CA GLY A 91 -7.97 5.69 -14.83
C GLY A 91 -6.95 5.14 -13.84
N LEU A 92 -5.67 5.47 -14.04
CA LEU A 92 -4.57 5.04 -13.18
C LEU A 92 -4.49 5.89 -11.93
N LYS A 93 -4.27 5.26 -10.81
CA LYS A 93 -4.11 5.88 -9.49
C LYS A 93 -2.82 5.38 -8.82
N ASN A 94 -2.12 6.28 -8.16
CA ASN A 94 -1.19 5.89 -7.10
C ASN A 94 -2.04 5.73 -5.84
N ARG A 95 -2.52 4.52 -5.60
CA ARG A 95 -3.50 4.24 -4.56
C ARG A 95 -2.83 3.81 -3.28
N GLY A 96 -2.91 4.65 -2.27
CA GLY A 96 -2.58 4.31 -0.89
C GLY A 96 -3.64 3.39 -0.29
N PHE A 97 -3.23 2.50 0.56
CA PHE A 97 -4.10 1.52 1.21
C PHE A 97 -3.74 1.29 2.68
N LEU A 98 -4.74 0.90 3.45
CA LEU A 98 -4.58 0.23 4.73
C LEU A 98 -5.36 -1.09 4.67
N VAL A 99 -4.62 -2.19 4.53
CA VAL A 99 -5.16 -3.56 4.62
C VAL A 99 -5.16 -3.96 6.09
N ARG A 100 -6.34 -4.28 6.62
CA ARG A 100 -6.51 -4.71 8.01
C ARG A 100 -6.87 -6.19 8.06
N PRO A 101 -6.47 -6.92 9.11
CA PRO A 101 -6.90 -8.31 9.28
C PRO A 101 -8.43 -8.42 9.27
N HIS A 102 -8.94 -9.33 8.44
CA HIS A 102 -10.36 -9.67 8.35
C HIS A 102 -11.33 -8.49 8.15
N ALA A 103 -10.90 -7.44 7.47
CA ALA A 103 -11.70 -6.23 7.23
C ALA A 103 -11.51 -5.71 5.81
N GLU A 104 -12.44 -4.87 5.36
CA GLU A 104 -12.33 -4.20 4.08
C GLU A 104 -11.13 -3.26 4.04
N VAL A 105 -10.49 -3.16 2.88
CA VAL A 105 -9.36 -2.27 2.64
C VAL A 105 -9.84 -0.80 2.66
N GLN A 106 -9.12 0.04 3.39
CA GLN A 106 -9.30 1.49 3.32
C GLN A 106 -8.29 2.06 2.31
N VAL A 107 -8.73 3.00 1.46
CA VAL A 107 -7.90 3.53 0.37
C VAL A 107 -7.82 5.05 0.40
N GLN A 108 -6.69 5.59 -0.06
CA GLN A 108 -6.44 7.00 -0.26
C GLN A 108 -5.64 7.18 -1.53
N ASP A 109 -6.25 7.70 -2.58
CA ASP A 109 -5.53 8.02 -3.81
C ASP A 109 -4.66 9.27 -3.61
N LYS A 110 -3.44 9.23 -4.14
CA LYS A 110 -2.48 10.35 -4.10
C LYS A 110 -3.11 11.58 -4.72
N ARG A 111 -3.14 12.67 -3.96
CA ARG A 111 -3.79 13.92 -4.37
C ARG A 111 -2.84 14.89 -5.07
N HIS A 112 -1.56 14.85 -4.71
CA HIS A 112 -0.53 15.73 -5.25
C HIS A 112 0.49 14.89 -6.01
N LEU A 113 0.25 14.74 -7.32
CA LEU A 113 1.11 13.94 -8.20
C LEU A 113 2.48 14.59 -8.38
N TYR A 114 3.52 13.76 -8.46
CA TYR A 114 4.89 14.19 -8.65
C TYR A 114 5.19 14.43 -10.14
N ALA A 115 4.96 15.66 -10.62
CA ALA A 115 5.09 16.02 -12.02
C ALA A 115 6.52 15.84 -12.57
N HIS A 116 7.55 16.13 -11.77
CA HIS A 116 8.95 15.88 -12.19
C HIS A 116 9.27 14.41 -12.44
N GLY A 117 8.55 13.49 -11.78
CA GLY A 117 8.62 12.05 -12.03
C GLY A 117 7.69 11.56 -13.13
N GLY A 118 6.98 12.48 -13.82
CA GLY A 118 6.06 12.12 -14.90
C GLY A 118 4.73 11.53 -14.45
N GLU A 119 4.45 11.51 -13.15
CA GLU A 119 3.25 10.90 -12.59
C GLU A 119 1.96 11.53 -13.11
N ASP A 120 1.94 12.85 -13.27
CA ASP A 120 0.82 13.64 -13.80
C ASP A 120 0.46 13.37 -15.26
N ARG A 121 1.35 12.69 -15.99
CA ARG A 121 1.11 12.34 -17.41
C ARG A 121 0.24 11.08 -17.57
N PHE A 122 0.28 10.19 -16.60
CA PHE A 122 -0.35 8.87 -16.66
C PHE A 122 -1.39 8.64 -15.57
N PHE A 123 -1.26 9.33 -14.45
CA PHE A 123 -2.08 9.09 -13.26
C PHE A 123 -3.11 10.19 -13.06
N THR A 124 -4.24 9.80 -12.49
CA THR A 124 -5.30 10.71 -12.07
C THR A 124 -5.15 11.00 -10.58
N ALA A 125 -5.14 12.27 -10.20
CA ALA A 125 -5.06 12.69 -8.81
C ALA A 125 -6.34 12.34 -8.04
N GLY A 126 -6.18 11.90 -6.80
CA GLY A 126 -7.28 11.72 -5.86
C GLY A 126 -7.92 13.06 -5.47
N GLN A 127 -9.21 13.03 -5.12
CA GLN A 127 -9.99 14.22 -4.76
C GLN A 127 -10.32 14.28 -3.26
N ALA A 128 -10.50 13.12 -2.64
CA ALA A 128 -10.93 13.01 -1.25
C ALA A 128 -9.77 12.82 -0.29
N ARG A 129 -9.94 13.29 0.94
CA ARG A 129 -9.10 12.91 2.09
C ARG A 129 -9.85 11.85 2.89
N GLN A 130 -9.16 10.76 3.19
CA GLN A 130 -9.69 9.69 4.00
C GLN A 130 -9.01 9.65 5.37
N VAL A 131 -9.79 9.37 6.39
CA VAL A 131 -9.27 9.05 7.73
C VAL A 131 -9.36 7.55 7.90
N PHE A 132 -8.23 6.92 8.08
CA PHE A 132 -8.14 5.49 8.37
C PHE A 132 -8.30 5.26 9.87
N GLU A 133 -8.86 4.12 10.23
CA GLU A 133 -9.00 3.73 11.62
C GLU A 133 -8.60 2.26 11.82
N TYR A 134 -7.74 2.04 12.81
CA TYR A 134 -7.35 0.70 13.23
C TYR A 134 -6.99 0.68 14.71
N LYS A 135 -7.53 -0.28 15.46
CA LYS A 135 -7.32 -0.44 16.92
C LYS A 135 -7.54 0.86 17.70
N GLY A 136 -8.57 1.64 17.33
CA GLY A 136 -8.90 2.90 17.99
C GLY A 136 -7.98 4.08 17.65
N VAL A 137 -7.00 3.89 16.76
CA VAL A 137 -6.13 4.96 16.27
C VAL A 137 -6.65 5.48 14.94
N ARG A 138 -6.85 6.80 14.88
CA ARG A 138 -7.21 7.51 13.64
C ARG A 138 -5.95 8.05 12.97
N MET A 139 -5.80 7.81 11.68
CA MET A 139 -4.62 8.19 10.93
C MET A 139 -4.97 8.66 9.52
N GLN A 140 -4.12 9.47 8.93
CA GLN A 140 -4.18 9.83 7.52
C GLN A 140 -2.93 9.36 6.82
N MET A 141 -3.08 8.97 5.56
CA MET A 141 -1.97 8.63 4.69
C MET A 141 -1.74 9.78 3.70
N LEU A 142 -0.50 10.21 3.61
CA LEU A 142 0.01 11.07 2.54
C LEU A 142 0.87 10.18 1.63
N VAL A 143 0.45 10.02 0.39
CA VAL A 143 1.20 9.30 -0.64
C VAL A 143 2.01 10.30 -1.43
#